data_3f0fad2786cc1924b4ae0930bf7fd91a
#
_entry.id   3f0fad2786cc1924b4ae0930bf7fd91a
#
_cell.length_a   1.000
_cell.length_b   1.000
_cell.length_c   1.000
_cell.angle_alpha   90.00
_cell.angle_beta   90.00
_cell.angle_gamma   90.00
#
_symmetry.space_group_name_H-M   'P 1'
#
loop_
_entity.id
_entity.type
_entity.pdbx_description
1 polymer ?
#
loop_
_entity_poly.entity_id
_entity_poly.type
_entity_poly.pdbx_seq_one_letter_code
_entity_poly.pdbx_strand_id
1 'polypeptide(L)'
;MPTEKHTNRNKWVRWAPNLDTGIAFASLAVMVLAYYAATHWLVSQVSVILVLGILTNIFLNVVLPVWWIVYHRKQPLSELGITTNRWLISLIISIGVGGFTAIRLYQMASGINWLPHILLNIACFWEPFFVFGWLQLRFDRAFGIVPGIILAGLSFTAYHIGTYPPDALLMFLFAGFLYATVFRITSNLLILWPLAFPIGSAIGTLMGGMEFTWDHVTIWAIILAAQLIFIGYTWRRQNRHYQQKE
;
A
#
# COMPACT_ATOMS: atom_id res chain seq x y z
N MET A 1 -0.85 3.64 33.47
CA MET A 1 0.20 3.76 32.44
C MET A 1 0.20 5.18 31.92
N PRO A 2 1.31 5.91 31.89
CA PRO A 2 1.33 7.30 31.44
C PRO A 2 0.98 7.33 29.96
N THR A 3 0.02 8.18 29.63
CA THR A 3 -0.35 8.55 28.26
C THR A 3 0.87 9.21 27.60
N GLU A 4 1.60 8.49 26.77
CA GLU A 4 2.64 9.07 25.91
C GLU A 4 1.98 10.17 25.07
N LYS A 5 2.34 11.40 25.39
CA LYS A 5 1.82 12.61 24.77
C LYS A 5 2.00 12.53 23.26
N HIS A 6 0.90 12.65 22.53
CA HIS A 6 0.79 12.75 21.06
C HIS A 6 1.56 13.92 20.41
N THR A 7 2.55 14.49 21.08
CA THR A 7 3.11 15.82 20.80
C THR A 7 4.22 15.86 19.75
N ASN A 8 4.53 14.79 18.99
CA ASN A 8 5.72 14.83 18.13
C ASN A 8 5.56 14.25 16.70
N ARG A 9 4.33 14.07 16.19
CA ARG A 9 4.12 13.56 14.82
C ARG A 9 4.46 14.55 13.69
N ASN A 10 4.71 15.83 13.97
CA ASN A 10 4.84 16.89 12.96
C ASN A 10 6.25 17.44 12.78
N LYS A 11 7.28 16.74 13.23
CA LYS A 11 8.65 17.16 12.94
C LYS A 11 9.01 16.82 11.50
N TRP A 12 9.59 17.80 10.79
CA TRP A 12 10.07 17.62 9.42
C TRP A 12 11.15 16.55 9.32
N VAL A 13 12.09 16.57 10.27
CA VAL A 13 13.16 15.59 10.43
C VAL A 13 13.32 15.24 11.91
N ARG A 14 13.57 14.00 12.23
CA ARG A 14 13.89 13.50 13.56
C ARG A 14 14.68 12.20 13.47
N TRP A 15 15.23 11.74 14.58
CA TRP A 15 15.88 10.44 14.68
C TRP A 15 15.36 9.71 15.93
N ALA A 16 14.50 8.75 15.74
CA ALA A 16 13.93 7.92 16.81
C ALA A 16 13.53 6.53 16.29
N PRO A 17 14.45 5.77 15.65
CA PRO A 17 14.16 4.41 15.20
C PRO A 17 13.87 3.52 16.41
N ASN A 18 12.97 2.56 16.22
CA ASN A 18 12.57 1.60 17.24
C ASN A 18 12.31 0.24 16.60
N LEU A 19 11.82 -0.71 17.38
CA LEU A 19 11.53 -2.06 16.91
C LEU A 19 10.52 -2.08 15.74
N ASP A 20 9.50 -1.20 15.76
CA ASP A 20 8.53 -1.09 14.67
C ASP A 20 9.22 -0.68 13.36
N THR A 21 10.22 0.21 13.45
CA THR A 21 11.03 0.63 12.31
C THR A 21 11.87 -0.54 11.77
N GLY A 22 12.47 -1.33 12.65
CA GLY A 22 13.23 -2.51 12.28
C GLY A 22 12.37 -3.56 11.56
N ILE A 23 11.16 -3.84 12.07
CA ILE A 23 10.22 -4.76 11.43
C ILE A 23 9.74 -4.22 10.08
N ALA A 24 9.52 -2.90 9.96
CA ALA A 24 9.15 -2.29 8.69
C ALA A 24 10.24 -2.49 7.63
N PHE A 25 11.51 -2.24 7.95
CA PHE A 25 12.62 -2.50 7.03
C PHE A 25 12.81 -3.98 6.71
N ALA A 26 12.68 -4.87 7.70
CA ALA A 26 12.78 -6.32 7.49
C ALA A 26 11.65 -6.81 6.56
N SER A 27 10.40 -6.36 6.79
CA SER A 27 9.27 -6.73 5.94
C SER A 27 9.42 -6.20 4.50
N LEU A 28 9.96 -4.98 4.32
CA LEU A 28 10.31 -4.45 3.01
C LEU A 28 11.37 -5.31 2.32
N ALA A 29 12.44 -5.67 3.01
CA ALA A 29 13.51 -6.50 2.43
C ALA A 29 12.97 -7.86 1.99
N VAL A 30 12.14 -8.52 2.80
CA VAL A 30 11.49 -9.80 2.43
C VAL A 30 10.58 -9.63 1.22
N MET A 31 9.80 -8.53 1.15
CA MET A 31 8.95 -8.24 0.00
C MET A 31 9.78 -8.05 -1.28
N VAL A 32 10.85 -7.24 -1.24
CA VAL A 32 11.75 -7.04 -2.41
C VAL A 32 12.33 -8.38 -2.88
N LEU A 33 12.81 -9.21 -1.96
CA LEU A 33 13.35 -10.53 -2.28
C LEU A 33 12.28 -11.46 -2.88
N ALA A 34 11.06 -11.44 -2.36
CA ALA A 34 9.96 -12.27 -2.87
C ALA A 34 9.57 -11.87 -4.29
N TYR A 35 9.48 -10.57 -4.58
CA TYR A 35 9.18 -10.06 -5.93
C TYR A 35 10.31 -10.37 -6.91
N TYR A 36 11.57 -10.17 -6.52
CA TYR A 36 12.73 -10.54 -7.32
C TYR A 36 12.76 -12.04 -7.62
N ALA A 37 12.53 -12.87 -6.60
CA ALA A 37 12.49 -14.33 -6.76
C ALA A 37 11.35 -14.78 -7.68
N ALA A 38 10.17 -14.16 -7.55
CA ALA A 38 9.02 -14.47 -8.38
C ALA A 38 9.28 -14.17 -9.87
N THR A 39 9.98 -13.07 -10.14
CA THR A 39 10.28 -12.67 -11.52
C THR A 39 11.37 -13.54 -12.15
N HIS A 40 12.36 -14.01 -11.38
CA HIS A 40 13.55 -14.65 -11.94
C HIS A 40 13.59 -16.17 -11.75
N TRP A 41 12.92 -16.72 -10.73
CA TRP A 41 13.08 -18.11 -10.35
C TRP A 41 11.78 -18.92 -10.33
N LEU A 42 10.61 -18.27 -10.25
CA LEU A 42 9.35 -18.99 -10.23
C LEU A 42 8.81 -19.19 -11.65
N VAL A 43 8.76 -20.44 -12.08
CA VAL A 43 8.37 -20.81 -13.46
C VAL A 43 6.86 -21.07 -13.59
N SER A 44 6.21 -21.55 -12.53
CA SER A 44 4.79 -21.91 -12.58
C SER A 44 3.89 -20.83 -12.04
N GLN A 45 2.72 -20.62 -12.67
CA GLN A 45 1.71 -19.69 -12.18
C GLN A 45 1.27 -20.02 -10.74
N VAL A 46 1.18 -21.31 -10.40
CA VAL A 46 0.83 -21.75 -9.04
C VAL A 46 1.88 -21.27 -8.02
N SER A 47 3.18 -21.42 -8.32
CA SER A 47 4.23 -20.94 -7.41
C SER A 47 4.22 -19.42 -7.25
N VAL A 48 3.95 -18.67 -8.31
CA VAL A 48 3.78 -17.21 -8.25
C VAL A 48 2.58 -16.83 -7.37
N ILE A 49 1.42 -17.47 -7.55
CA ILE A 49 0.24 -17.22 -6.71
C ILE A 49 0.53 -17.53 -5.24
N LEU A 50 1.18 -18.65 -4.94
CA LEU A 50 1.52 -19.01 -3.57
C LEU A 50 2.49 -18.01 -2.93
N VAL A 51 3.57 -17.68 -3.61
CA VAL A 51 4.62 -16.80 -3.06
C VAL A 51 4.16 -15.35 -3.04
N LEU A 52 3.71 -14.79 -4.17
CA LEU A 52 3.30 -13.38 -4.20
C LEU A 52 1.88 -13.18 -3.67
N GLY A 53 0.91 -13.97 -4.13
CA GLY A 53 -0.49 -13.77 -3.76
C GLY A 53 -0.72 -14.05 -2.28
N ILE A 54 -0.32 -15.21 -1.80
CA ILE A 54 -0.64 -15.68 -0.45
C ILE A 54 0.43 -15.24 0.56
N LEU A 55 1.69 -15.72 0.39
CA LEU A 55 2.71 -15.50 1.41
C LEU A 55 3.11 -14.03 1.51
N THR A 56 3.28 -13.35 0.37
CA THR A 56 3.71 -11.95 0.37
C THR A 56 2.51 -11.02 0.55
N ASN A 57 1.51 -11.04 -0.33
CA ASN A 57 0.50 -9.98 -0.35
C ASN A 57 -0.60 -10.15 0.71
N ILE A 58 -0.91 -11.38 1.15
CA ILE A 58 -1.82 -11.57 2.29
C ILE A 58 -1.02 -11.54 3.59
N PHE A 59 -0.07 -12.48 3.77
CA PHE A 59 0.55 -12.64 5.09
C PHE A 59 1.56 -11.54 5.42
N LEU A 60 2.55 -11.28 4.55
CA LEU A 60 3.59 -10.30 4.85
C LEU A 60 3.06 -8.87 4.79
N ASN A 61 2.29 -8.53 3.75
CA ASN A 61 1.91 -7.14 3.48
C ASN A 61 0.64 -6.70 4.21
N VAL A 62 -0.25 -7.62 4.62
CA VAL A 62 -1.49 -7.26 5.32
C VAL A 62 -1.57 -7.88 6.71
N VAL A 63 -1.44 -9.20 6.84
CA VAL A 63 -1.62 -9.88 8.13
C VAL A 63 -0.54 -9.46 9.13
N LEU A 64 0.73 -9.43 8.74
CA LEU A 64 1.83 -9.03 9.63
C LEU A 64 1.66 -7.61 10.18
N PRO A 65 1.44 -6.55 9.39
CA PRO A 65 1.20 -5.20 9.91
C PRO A 65 0.00 -5.12 10.84
N VAL A 66 -1.13 -5.74 10.49
CA VAL A 66 -2.34 -5.75 11.31
C VAL A 66 -2.09 -6.51 12.61
N TRP A 67 -1.49 -7.70 12.54
CA TRP A 67 -1.18 -8.49 13.72
C TRP A 67 -0.24 -7.73 14.65
N TRP A 68 0.85 -7.14 14.10
CA TRP A 68 1.82 -6.40 14.88
C TRP A 68 1.19 -5.19 15.59
N ILE A 69 0.46 -4.37 14.87
CA ILE A 69 -0.12 -3.14 15.43
C ILE A 69 -1.31 -3.44 16.34
N VAL A 70 -2.25 -4.26 15.87
CA VAL A 70 -3.52 -4.46 16.58
C VAL A 70 -3.40 -5.46 17.71
N TYR A 71 -2.80 -6.62 17.44
CA TYR A 71 -2.80 -7.71 18.41
C TYR A 71 -1.58 -7.68 19.34
N HIS A 72 -0.41 -7.28 18.84
CA HIS A 72 0.81 -7.22 19.65
C HIS A 72 0.95 -5.85 20.35
N ARG A 73 0.88 -4.74 19.60
CA ARG A 73 1.01 -3.39 20.16
C ARG A 73 -0.29 -2.85 20.80
N LYS A 74 -1.42 -3.52 20.61
CA LYS A 74 -2.75 -3.09 21.10
C LYS A 74 -3.15 -1.69 20.63
N GLN A 75 -2.75 -1.32 19.44
CA GLN A 75 -3.04 -0.03 18.82
C GLN A 75 -4.19 -0.16 17.80
N PRO A 76 -4.91 0.93 17.51
CA PRO A 76 -6.03 0.89 16.57
C PRO A 76 -5.57 0.78 15.11
N LEU A 77 -6.46 0.29 14.24
CA LEU A 77 -6.23 0.21 12.79
C LEU A 77 -5.96 1.58 12.14
N SER A 78 -6.34 2.67 12.77
CA SER A 78 -5.98 4.03 12.32
C SER A 78 -4.47 4.26 12.27
N GLU A 79 -3.69 3.48 13.01
CA GLU A 79 -2.23 3.47 12.96
C GLU A 79 -1.67 2.86 11.66
N LEU A 80 -2.54 2.25 10.86
CA LEU A 80 -2.26 1.72 9.51
C LEU A 80 -3.03 2.49 8.42
N GLY A 81 -3.55 3.69 8.74
CA GLY A 81 -4.29 4.50 7.78
C GLY A 81 -5.73 4.04 7.53
N ILE A 82 -6.23 3.02 8.24
CA ILE A 82 -7.63 2.57 8.17
C ILE A 82 -8.43 3.32 9.22
N THR A 83 -9.08 4.41 8.82
CA THR A 83 -9.78 5.31 9.73
C THR A 83 -10.96 6.00 9.03
N THR A 84 -11.98 6.37 9.79
CA THR A 84 -13.06 7.23 9.31
C THR A 84 -12.71 8.73 9.43
N ASN A 85 -11.61 9.07 10.08
CA ASN A 85 -11.19 10.46 10.21
C ASN A 85 -10.84 11.04 8.84
N ARG A 86 -11.33 12.25 8.54
CA ARG A 86 -11.09 12.97 7.26
C ARG A 86 -11.48 12.18 6.00
N TRP A 87 -12.41 11.22 6.11
CA TRP A 87 -12.77 10.34 5.00
C TRP A 87 -13.29 11.12 3.78
N LEU A 88 -14.11 12.16 4.00
CA LEU A 88 -14.68 12.97 2.91
C LEU A 88 -13.58 13.73 2.15
N ILE A 89 -12.66 14.38 2.87
CA ILE A 89 -11.52 15.09 2.26
C ILE A 89 -10.65 14.10 1.49
N SER A 90 -10.39 12.92 2.07
CA SER A 90 -9.63 11.85 1.41
C SER A 90 -10.30 11.40 0.11
N LEU A 91 -11.61 11.21 0.12
CA LEU A 91 -12.36 10.79 -1.06
C LEU A 91 -12.37 11.88 -2.14
N ILE A 92 -12.58 13.15 -1.78
CA ILE A 92 -12.54 14.28 -2.72
C ILE A 92 -11.18 14.36 -3.42
N ILE A 93 -10.08 14.27 -2.65
CA ILE A 93 -8.72 14.29 -3.21
C ILE A 93 -8.49 13.06 -4.09
N SER A 94 -8.93 11.87 -3.66
CA SER A 94 -8.82 10.63 -4.44
C SER A 94 -9.56 10.72 -5.78
N ILE A 95 -10.75 11.31 -5.79
CA ILE A 95 -11.51 11.55 -7.03
C ILE A 95 -10.77 12.56 -7.92
N GLY A 96 -10.25 13.65 -7.35
CA GLY A 96 -9.52 14.67 -8.12
C GLY A 96 -8.25 14.11 -8.76
N VAL A 97 -7.40 13.44 -7.97
CA VAL A 97 -6.16 12.82 -8.47
C VAL A 97 -6.47 11.66 -9.42
N GLY A 98 -7.41 10.79 -9.05
CA GLY A 98 -7.84 9.66 -9.88
C GLY A 98 -8.47 10.12 -11.20
N GLY A 99 -9.32 11.16 -11.17
CA GLY A 99 -9.91 11.75 -12.37
C GLY A 99 -8.87 12.36 -13.33
N PHE A 100 -7.88 13.09 -12.78
CA PHE A 100 -6.77 13.60 -13.58
C PHE A 100 -5.96 12.48 -14.23
N THR A 101 -5.63 11.43 -13.47
CA THR A 101 -4.90 10.27 -14.01
C THR A 101 -5.74 9.46 -14.99
N ALA A 102 -7.06 9.38 -14.80
CA ALA A 102 -7.98 8.71 -15.73
C ALA A 102 -8.00 9.37 -17.12
N ILE A 103 -7.92 10.71 -17.20
CA ILE A 103 -7.79 11.43 -18.48
C ILE A 103 -6.51 10.99 -19.20
N ARG A 104 -5.39 10.89 -18.48
CA ARG A 104 -4.12 10.41 -19.04
C ARG A 104 -4.21 8.96 -19.50
N LEU A 105 -4.80 8.10 -18.69
CA LEU A 105 -5.03 6.69 -19.03
C LEU A 105 -5.86 6.57 -20.30
N TYR A 106 -6.96 7.32 -20.44
CA TYR A 106 -7.79 7.33 -21.63
C TYR A 106 -7.03 7.76 -22.88
N GLN A 107 -6.17 8.79 -22.78
CA GLN A 107 -5.36 9.26 -23.90
C GLN A 107 -4.32 8.23 -24.36
N MET A 108 -3.79 7.42 -23.43
CA MET A 108 -2.78 6.40 -23.72
C MET A 108 -3.38 5.08 -24.21
N ALA A 109 -4.59 4.77 -23.83
CA ALA A 109 -5.22 3.46 -23.96
C ALA A 109 -6.03 3.27 -25.26
N SER A 110 -5.85 4.12 -26.29
CA SER A 110 -6.55 3.94 -27.57
C SER A 110 -6.19 2.58 -28.19
N GLY A 111 -7.19 1.71 -28.31
CA GLY A 111 -7.02 0.35 -28.86
C GLY A 111 -6.55 -0.72 -27.87
N ILE A 112 -6.33 -0.39 -26.59
CA ILE A 112 -5.92 -1.34 -25.54
C ILE A 112 -7.09 -1.60 -24.59
N ASN A 113 -7.25 -2.86 -24.15
CA ASN A 113 -8.22 -3.21 -23.11
C ASN A 113 -7.69 -2.79 -21.72
N TRP A 114 -7.92 -1.55 -21.33
CA TRP A 114 -7.44 -0.96 -20.08
C TRP A 114 -8.23 -1.40 -18.84
N LEU A 115 -9.44 -1.94 -18.99
CA LEU A 115 -10.31 -2.29 -17.87
C LEU A 115 -9.71 -3.37 -16.94
N PRO A 116 -9.12 -4.48 -17.44
CA PRO A 116 -8.41 -5.43 -16.59
C PRO A 116 -7.26 -4.79 -15.79
N HIS A 117 -6.56 -3.82 -16.36
CA HIS A 117 -5.49 -3.09 -15.65
C HIS A 117 -6.01 -2.32 -14.44
N ILE A 118 -7.11 -1.56 -14.60
CA ILE A 118 -7.72 -0.84 -13.46
C ILE A 118 -8.22 -1.83 -12.40
N LEU A 119 -8.98 -2.84 -12.79
CA LEU A 119 -9.60 -3.78 -11.86
C LEU A 119 -8.55 -4.60 -11.10
N LEU A 120 -7.48 -5.01 -11.77
CA LEU A 120 -6.37 -5.69 -11.12
C LEU A 120 -5.67 -4.76 -10.10
N ASN A 121 -5.40 -3.52 -10.48
CA ASN A 121 -4.77 -2.56 -9.56
C ASN A 121 -5.71 -2.16 -8.40
N ILE A 122 -7.04 -2.15 -8.58
CA ILE A 122 -7.99 -2.06 -7.45
C ILE A 122 -7.82 -3.27 -6.53
N ALA A 123 -7.66 -4.47 -7.08
CA ALA A 123 -7.45 -5.68 -6.31
C ALA A 123 -6.08 -5.73 -5.60
N CYS A 124 -5.12 -4.93 -6.02
CA CYS A 124 -3.83 -4.76 -5.34
C CYS A 124 -3.90 -3.79 -4.13
N PHE A 125 -4.96 -3.87 -3.31
CA PHE A 125 -5.11 -3.08 -2.08
C PHE A 125 -3.92 -3.18 -1.12
N TRP A 126 -3.29 -4.36 -1.04
CA TRP A 126 -2.11 -4.60 -0.20
C TRP A 126 -1.00 -3.57 -0.43
N GLU A 127 -0.88 -3.07 -1.65
CA GLU A 127 0.21 -2.21 -2.07
C GLU A 127 0.15 -0.82 -1.40
N PRO A 128 -0.90 0.00 -1.57
CA PRO A 128 -1.03 1.26 -0.84
C PRO A 128 -1.13 1.04 0.68
N PHE A 129 -1.71 -0.07 1.13
CA PHE A 129 -1.79 -0.42 2.54
C PHE A 129 -0.40 -0.68 3.13
N PHE A 130 0.43 -1.50 2.48
CA PHE A 130 1.76 -1.82 2.97
C PHE A 130 2.71 -0.63 2.86
N VAL A 131 2.81 -0.01 1.68
CA VAL A 131 3.80 1.06 1.45
C VAL A 131 3.46 2.31 2.25
N PHE A 132 2.21 2.78 2.21
CA PHE A 132 1.84 4.04 2.85
C PHE A 132 1.21 3.83 4.23
N GLY A 133 0.35 2.85 4.40
CA GLY A 133 -0.28 2.55 5.68
C GLY A 133 0.66 1.92 6.70
N TRP A 134 1.56 1.01 6.27
CA TRP A 134 2.52 0.38 7.18
C TRP A 134 3.87 1.07 7.15
N LEU A 135 4.63 1.04 6.04
CA LEU A 135 6.01 1.52 6.00
C LEU A 135 6.10 3.04 6.25
N GLN A 136 5.38 3.86 5.50
CA GLN A 136 5.49 5.31 5.63
C GLN A 136 5.13 5.78 7.04
N LEU A 137 4.05 5.28 7.64
CA LEU A 137 3.68 5.69 9.00
C LEU A 137 4.72 5.28 10.06
N ARG A 138 5.50 4.20 9.84
CA ARG A 138 6.63 3.82 10.70
C ARG A 138 7.83 4.72 10.44
N PHE A 139 8.12 5.02 9.20
CA PHE A 139 9.21 5.93 8.82
C PHE A 139 8.96 7.37 9.28
N ASP A 140 7.74 7.89 9.12
CA ASP A 140 7.34 9.20 9.65
C ASP A 140 7.59 9.31 11.17
N ARG A 141 7.30 8.23 11.91
CA ARG A 141 7.54 8.19 13.35
C ARG A 141 9.00 8.09 13.73
N ALA A 142 9.79 7.39 12.95
CA ALA A 142 11.20 7.17 13.22
C ALA A 142 12.05 8.36 12.78
N PHE A 143 11.78 8.92 11.60
CA PHE A 143 12.70 9.84 10.93
C PHE A 143 12.09 11.22 10.61
N GLY A 144 10.78 11.39 10.79
CA GLY A 144 10.04 12.62 10.46
C GLY A 144 9.43 12.57 9.06
N ILE A 145 8.70 13.64 8.73
CA ILE A 145 7.84 13.70 7.53
C ILE A 145 8.65 13.58 6.24
N VAL A 146 9.72 14.37 6.09
CA VAL A 146 10.49 14.41 4.84
C VAL A 146 11.21 13.08 4.59
N PRO A 147 12.00 12.53 5.53
CA PRO A 147 12.59 11.20 5.33
C PRO A 147 11.53 10.09 5.18
N GLY A 148 10.38 10.20 5.86
CA GLY A 148 9.28 9.24 5.73
C GLY A 148 8.73 9.18 4.30
N ILE A 149 8.48 10.33 3.67
CA ILE A 149 8.06 10.43 2.27
C ILE A 149 9.13 9.86 1.33
N ILE A 150 10.40 10.23 1.55
CA ILE A 150 11.51 9.72 0.73
C ILE A 150 11.63 8.20 0.83
N LEU A 151 11.63 7.66 2.05
CA LEU A 151 11.74 6.22 2.27
C LEU A 151 10.52 5.46 1.73
N ALA A 152 9.32 6.02 1.81
CA ALA A 152 8.13 5.40 1.23
C ALA A 152 8.21 5.37 -0.31
N GLY A 153 8.62 6.45 -0.96
CA GLY A 153 8.81 6.49 -2.42
C GLY A 153 9.91 5.52 -2.88
N LEU A 154 11.04 5.46 -2.16
CA LEU A 154 12.09 4.49 -2.42
C LEU A 154 11.59 3.05 -2.21
N SER A 155 10.80 2.79 -1.16
CA SER A 155 10.21 1.48 -0.90
C SER A 155 9.26 1.06 -2.02
N PHE A 156 8.42 1.99 -2.51
CA PHE A 156 7.53 1.76 -3.64
C PHE A 156 8.28 1.35 -4.91
N THR A 157 9.44 1.95 -5.15
CA THR A 157 10.28 1.61 -6.30
C THR A 157 11.03 0.30 -6.11
N ALA A 158 11.50 0.02 -4.89
CA ALA A 158 12.45 -1.05 -4.62
C ALA A 158 11.94 -2.45 -5.01
N TYR A 159 10.67 -2.77 -4.75
CA TYR A 159 10.15 -4.10 -5.11
C TYR A 159 9.76 -4.25 -6.59
N HIS A 160 9.85 -3.17 -7.37
CA HIS A 160 9.73 -3.21 -8.82
C HIS A 160 11.08 -3.48 -9.54
N ILE A 161 12.20 -3.43 -8.78
CA ILE A 161 13.54 -3.72 -9.32
C ILE A 161 13.59 -5.17 -9.80
N GLY A 162 14.05 -5.35 -11.03
CA GLY A 162 14.12 -6.66 -11.69
C GLY A 162 12.84 -7.07 -12.43
N THR A 163 11.73 -6.40 -12.20
CA THR A 163 10.46 -6.61 -12.93
C THR A 163 10.29 -5.59 -14.06
N TYR A 164 10.74 -4.35 -13.84
CA TYR A 164 10.59 -3.25 -14.78
C TYR A 164 11.94 -2.69 -15.25
N PRO A 165 12.02 -2.11 -16.47
CA PRO A 165 13.23 -1.47 -16.97
C PRO A 165 13.54 -0.18 -16.18
N PRO A 166 14.81 0.31 -16.22
CA PRO A 166 15.25 1.45 -15.40
C PRO A 166 14.47 2.75 -15.59
N ASP A 167 13.98 3.04 -16.78
CA ASP A 167 13.15 4.21 -17.10
C ASP A 167 11.77 4.14 -16.41
N ALA A 168 11.16 2.96 -16.40
CA ALA A 168 9.93 2.73 -15.63
C ALA A 168 10.17 2.84 -14.11
N LEU A 169 11.32 2.39 -13.59
CA LEU A 169 11.66 2.56 -12.18
C LEU A 169 11.75 4.03 -11.76
N LEU A 170 12.24 4.90 -12.65
CA LEU A 170 12.26 6.33 -12.38
C LEU A 170 10.85 6.91 -12.29
N MET A 171 9.94 6.46 -13.16
CA MET A 171 8.51 6.83 -13.08
C MET A 171 7.88 6.35 -11.75
N PHE A 172 8.14 5.12 -11.33
CA PHE A 172 7.66 4.61 -10.03
C PHE A 172 8.22 5.42 -8.86
N LEU A 173 9.46 5.88 -8.93
CA LEU A 173 10.06 6.72 -7.90
C LEU A 173 9.29 8.05 -7.74
N PHE A 174 9.01 8.74 -8.84
CA PHE A 174 8.22 9.97 -8.82
C PHE A 174 6.78 9.73 -8.37
N ALA A 175 6.14 8.66 -8.86
CA ALA A 175 4.80 8.26 -8.43
C ALA A 175 4.78 7.92 -6.94
N GLY A 176 5.77 7.20 -6.43
CA GLY A 176 5.93 6.88 -5.01
C GLY A 176 6.03 8.12 -4.14
N PHE A 177 6.84 9.11 -4.54
CA PHE A 177 6.91 10.40 -3.83
C PHE A 177 5.60 11.17 -3.87
N LEU A 178 4.92 11.19 -5.01
CA LEU A 178 3.61 11.82 -5.14
C LEU A 178 2.59 11.17 -4.21
N TYR A 179 2.44 9.86 -4.27
CA TYR A 179 1.49 9.13 -3.42
C TYR A 179 1.82 9.24 -1.93
N ALA A 180 3.12 9.18 -1.56
CA ALA A 180 3.55 9.37 -0.18
C ALA A 180 3.19 10.78 0.32
N THR A 181 3.36 11.80 -0.50
CA THR A 181 3.00 13.19 -0.18
C THR A 181 1.49 13.36 -0.06
N VAL A 182 0.73 12.83 -1.01
CA VAL A 182 -0.74 12.86 -1.01
C VAL A 182 -1.28 12.11 0.22
N PHE A 183 -0.78 10.91 0.50
CA PHE A 183 -1.19 10.15 1.68
C PHE A 183 -0.98 10.92 2.99
N ARG A 184 0.12 11.68 3.09
CA ARG A 184 0.45 12.45 4.30
C ARG A 184 -0.58 13.54 4.64
N ILE A 185 -1.37 14.02 3.66
CA ILE A 185 -2.39 15.07 3.87
C ILE A 185 -3.43 14.62 4.91
N THR A 186 -3.90 13.39 4.80
CA THR A 186 -4.94 12.87 5.72
C THR A 186 -4.50 11.69 6.55
N SER A 187 -3.45 10.98 6.14
CA SER A 187 -3.02 9.67 6.67
C SER A 187 -4.17 8.64 6.70
N ASN A 188 -5.08 8.75 5.73
CA ASN A 188 -6.23 7.87 5.52
C ASN A 188 -6.10 7.22 4.14
N LEU A 189 -6.13 5.90 4.07
CA LEU A 189 -5.95 5.15 2.84
C LEU A 189 -7.00 5.45 1.76
N LEU A 190 -8.18 5.96 2.13
CA LEU A 190 -9.19 6.40 1.15
C LEU A 190 -8.69 7.51 0.21
N ILE A 191 -7.62 8.23 0.57
CA ILE A 191 -7.03 9.25 -0.30
C ILE A 191 -6.32 8.64 -1.53
N LEU A 192 -5.89 7.39 -1.40
CA LEU A 192 -5.21 6.64 -2.46
C LEU A 192 -6.13 5.57 -3.06
N TRP A 193 -6.76 4.74 -2.24
CA TRP A 193 -7.55 3.61 -2.67
C TRP A 193 -9.04 3.85 -2.36
N PRO A 194 -9.97 3.51 -3.26
CA PRO A 194 -9.82 2.64 -4.44
C PRO A 194 -9.60 3.36 -5.78
N LEU A 195 -9.34 4.65 -5.85
CA LEU A 195 -9.32 5.39 -7.11
C LEU A 195 -7.94 5.91 -7.52
N ALA A 196 -7.36 6.86 -6.77
CA ALA A 196 -6.15 7.59 -7.19
C ALA A 196 -4.98 6.67 -7.49
N PHE A 197 -4.68 5.74 -6.59
CA PHE A 197 -3.58 4.80 -6.73
C PHE A 197 -3.83 3.76 -7.83
N PRO A 198 -4.96 3.02 -7.86
CA PRO A 198 -5.21 2.01 -8.90
C PRO A 198 -5.21 2.55 -10.32
N ILE A 199 -5.79 3.74 -10.54
CA ILE A 199 -5.81 4.35 -11.88
C ILE A 199 -4.39 4.76 -12.31
N GLY A 200 -3.61 5.33 -11.39
CA GLY A 200 -2.21 5.67 -11.66
C GLY A 200 -1.33 4.44 -11.88
N SER A 201 -1.50 3.38 -11.09
CA SER A 201 -0.79 2.12 -11.27
C SER A 201 -1.16 1.40 -12.57
N ALA A 202 -2.41 1.55 -13.06
CA ALA A 202 -2.80 1.04 -14.37
C ALA A 202 -2.00 1.68 -15.52
N ILE A 203 -1.63 2.95 -15.42
CA ILE A 203 -0.70 3.58 -16.38
C ILE A 203 0.67 2.88 -16.33
N GLY A 204 1.19 2.60 -15.14
CA GLY A 204 2.47 1.92 -14.97
C GLY A 204 2.48 0.51 -15.57
N THR A 205 1.43 -0.27 -15.34
CA THR A 205 1.32 -1.62 -15.91
C THR A 205 1.14 -1.63 -17.43
N LEU A 206 0.44 -0.64 -17.99
CA LEU A 206 0.34 -0.47 -19.44
C LEU A 206 1.68 -0.04 -20.07
N MET A 207 2.38 0.92 -19.48
CA MET A 207 3.69 1.36 -19.94
C MET A 207 4.76 0.26 -19.81
N GLY A 208 4.63 -0.61 -18.80
CA GLY A 208 5.48 -1.79 -18.61
C GLY A 208 5.20 -2.93 -19.60
N GLY A 209 4.22 -2.77 -20.51
CA GLY A 209 3.87 -3.80 -21.50
C GLY A 209 3.24 -5.05 -20.87
N MET A 210 2.67 -4.93 -19.68
CA MET A 210 2.01 -6.06 -19.04
C MET A 210 0.67 -6.36 -19.69
N GLU A 211 0.36 -7.64 -19.87
CA GLU A 211 -0.93 -8.11 -20.35
C GLU A 211 -1.71 -8.74 -19.20
N PHE A 212 -2.91 -8.22 -18.93
CA PHE A 212 -3.79 -8.78 -17.93
C PHE A 212 -5.05 -9.34 -18.54
N THR A 213 -5.34 -10.60 -18.17
CA THR A 213 -6.56 -11.30 -18.54
C THR A 213 -7.59 -11.23 -17.40
N TRP A 214 -8.82 -11.62 -17.67
CA TRP A 214 -9.87 -11.73 -16.66
C TRP A 214 -9.56 -12.78 -15.58
N ASP A 215 -8.77 -13.80 -15.90
CA ASP A 215 -8.32 -14.79 -14.92
C ASP A 215 -7.39 -14.15 -13.88
N HIS A 216 -6.46 -13.28 -14.32
CA HIS A 216 -5.63 -12.50 -13.39
C HIS A 216 -6.50 -11.62 -12.47
N VAL A 217 -7.47 -10.88 -13.04
CA VAL A 217 -8.39 -10.05 -12.25
C VAL A 217 -9.16 -10.88 -11.23
N THR A 218 -9.65 -12.05 -11.61
CA THR A 218 -10.41 -12.95 -10.73
C THR A 218 -9.55 -13.44 -9.56
N ILE A 219 -8.34 -13.91 -9.82
CA ILE A 219 -7.42 -14.38 -8.77
C ILE A 219 -7.11 -13.25 -7.78
N TRP A 220 -6.76 -12.07 -8.28
CA TRP A 220 -6.45 -10.93 -7.41
C TRP A 220 -7.67 -10.38 -6.67
N ALA A 221 -8.88 -10.47 -7.24
CA ALA A 221 -10.11 -10.14 -6.55
C ALA A 221 -10.39 -11.07 -5.35
N ILE A 222 -10.08 -12.37 -5.48
CA ILE A 222 -10.18 -13.33 -4.36
C ILE A 222 -9.18 -12.96 -3.25
N ILE A 223 -7.94 -12.59 -3.62
CA ILE A 223 -6.92 -12.14 -2.68
C ILE A 223 -7.38 -10.86 -1.94
N LEU A 224 -7.92 -9.88 -2.69
CA LEU A 224 -8.52 -8.68 -2.09
C LEU A 224 -9.64 -9.01 -1.12
N ALA A 225 -10.56 -9.91 -1.51
CA ALA A 225 -11.67 -10.31 -0.65
C ALA A 225 -11.16 -10.89 0.69
N ALA A 226 -10.15 -11.76 0.65
CA ALA A 226 -9.53 -12.32 1.86
C ALA A 226 -8.93 -11.22 2.75
N GLN A 227 -8.24 -10.24 2.18
CA GLN A 227 -7.66 -9.11 2.90
C GLN A 227 -8.73 -8.24 3.57
N LEU A 228 -9.79 -7.88 2.82
CA LEU A 228 -10.87 -7.04 3.33
C LEU A 228 -11.70 -7.75 4.42
N ILE A 229 -11.93 -9.06 4.29
CA ILE A 229 -12.59 -9.88 5.32
C ILE A 229 -11.76 -9.87 6.60
N PHE A 230 -10.45 -10.09 6.52
CA PHE A 230 -9.55 -10.07 7.68
C PHE A 230 -9.52 -8.70 8.37
N ILE A 231 -9.38 -7.62 7.60
CA ILE A 231 -9.40 -6.24 8.12
C ILE A 231 -10.77 -5.91 8.74
N GLY A 232 -11.87 -6.25 8.05
CA GLY A 232 -13.22 -6.02 8.54
C GLY A 232 -13.55 -6.79 9.82
N TYR A 233 -13.08 -8.02 9.94
CA TYR A 233 -13.16 -8.80 11.18
C TYR A 233 -12.40 -8.11 12.33
N THR A 234 -11.18 -7.69 12.05
CA THR A 234 -10.32 -7.00 13.04
C THR A 234 -10.96 -5.67 13.50
N TRP A 235 -11.48 -4.88 12.55
CA TRP A 235 -12.21 -3.64 12.84
C TRP A 235 -13.42 -3.86 13.76
N ARG A 236 -14.27 -4.85 13.43
CA ARG A 236 -15.44 -5.18 14.26
C ARG A 236 -15.05 -5.62 15.66
N ARG A 237 -13.99 -6.43 15.79
CA ARG A 237 -13.48 -6.88 17.09
C ARG A 237 -12.97 -5.72 17.94
N GLN A 238 -12.23 -4.78 17.37
CA GLN A 238 -11.76 -3.60 18.09
C GLN A 238 -12.93 -2.76 18.60
N ASN A 239 -13.93 -2.46 17.77
CA ASN A 239 -15.06 -1.65 18.15
C ASN A 239 -15.88 -2.27 19.29
N ARG A 240 -16.06 -3.59 19.33
CA ARG A 240 -16.72 -4.28 20.45
C ARG A 240 -15.98 -4.11 21.77
N HIS A 241 -14.64 -4.17 21.75
CA HIS A 241 -13.83 -3.96 22.96
C HIS A 241 -13.88 -2.54 23.50
N TYR A 242 -14.06 -1.53 22.65
CA TYR A 242 -14.25 -0.15 23.11
C TYR A 242 -15.62 0.06 23.76
N GLN A 243 -16.69 -0.47 23.17
CA GLN A 243 -18.05 -0.36 23.71
C GLN A 243 -18.26 -1.08 25.07
N GLN A 244 -17.45 -2.09 25.39
CA GLN A 244 -17.53 -2.82 26.68
C GLN A 244 -16.78 -2.12 27.82
N LYS A 245 -16.04 -1.05 27.52
CA LYS A 245 -15.25 -0.29 28.52
C LYS A 245 -15.87 1.06 28.88
N GLU A 246 -16.92 1.48 28.15
CA GLU A 246 -17.80 2.62 28.47
C GLU A 246 -18.97 2.14 29.32
#